data_7a7bb9f111b0fca5863420195b0eb040
#
_entry.id   7a7bb9f111b0fca5863420195b0eb040
#
_cell.length_a   1.000
_cell.length_b   1.000
_cell.length_c   1.000
_cell.angle_alpha   90.00
_cell.angle_beta   90.00
_cell.angle_gamma   90.00
#
_symmetry.space_group_name_H-M   'P 1'
#
loop_
_entity.id
_entity.type
_entity.pdbx_description
1 polymer ?
#
loop_
_entity_poly.entity_id
_entity_poly.type
_entity_poly.pdbx_seq_one_letter_code
_entity_poly.pdbx_strand_id
1 'polypeptide(L)'
;KMRDFLASYAKDKGCEVVVDSFGNVHAFKGKPKICLQSHYDMVCMGDAPKIEIVYGDDGYMRAKNSSLGADNGIGVAIMMQMISEFDDIECLFTNNEEVGMVGANGLQPGFSKGDILINLDSEDEGLLFAGCAGGLDVNVKLEYKDQEPTPEGDIAVRISLTGLRGGHSGMD
;
A
#
# COMPACT_ATOMS: atom_id res chain seq x y z
N LYS A 1 0.43 15.25 -1.95
CA LYS A 1 1.61 15.84 -1.29
C LYS A 1 2.80 14.88 -1.33
N MET A 2 2.69 13.63 -0.80
CA MET A 2 3.78 12.64 -0.90
C MET A 2 4.06 12.24 -2.36
N ARG A 3 3.04 11.91 -3.13
CA ARG A 3 3.14 11.64 -4.57
C ARG A 3 3.97 12.70 -5.32
N ASP A 4 3.64 13.97 -5.11
CA ASP A 4 4.30 15.06 -5.84
C ASP A 4 5.76 15.25 -5.38
N PHE A 5 6.04 14.96 -4.10
CA PHE A 5 7.38 14.93 -3.56
C PHE A 5 8.22 13.81 -4.22
N LEU A 6 7.71 12.59 -4.26
CA LEU A 6 8.39 11.44 -4.88
C LEU A 6 8.66 11.67 -6.37
N ALA A 7 7.65 12.18 -7.08
CA ALA A 7 7.78 12.51 -8.51
C ALA A 7 8.83 13.59 -8.77
N SER A 8 8.88 14.64 -7.92
CA SER A 8 9.90 15.70 -8.02
C SER A 8 11.29 15.16 -7.71
N TYR A 9 11.41 14.42 -6.59
CA TYR A 9 12.68 13.83 -6.19
C TYR A 9 13.29 12.95 -7.29
N ALA A 10 12.48 12.05 -7.87
CA ALA A 10 12.96 11.16 -8.93
C ALA A 10 13.41 11.94 -10.19
N LYS A 11 12.65 12.97 -10.57
CA LYS A 11 13.05 13.86 -11.68
C LYS A 11 14.37 14.58 -11.42
N ASP A 12 14.54 15.11 -10.20
CA ASP A 12 15.78 15.80 -9.81
C ASP A 12 17.00 14.87 -9.81
N LYS A 13 16.76 13.56 -9.71
CA LYS A 13 17.79 12.50 -9.83
C LYS A 13 17.92 11.92 -11.25
N GLY A 14 17.32 12.57 -12.23
CA GLY A 14 17.45 12.22 -13.65
C GLY A 14 16.55 11.09 -14.14
N CYS A 15 15.54 10.69 -13.38
CA CYS A 15 14.58 9.70 -13.84
C CYS A 15 13.54 10.30 -14.79
N GLU A 16 13.10 9.52 -15.76
CA GLU A 16 11.79 9.67 -16.37
C GLU A 16 10.74 9.28 -15.33
N VAL A 17 9.67 10.08 -15.24
CA VAL A 17 8.62 9.87 -14.24
C VAL A 17 7.26 9.93 -14.88
N VAL A 18 6.48 8.89 -14.65
CA VAL A 18 5.06 8.79 -15.02
C VAL A 18 4.23 8.71 -13.74
N VAL A 19 3.18 9.51 -13.68
CA VAL A 19 2.17 9.42 -12.61
C VAL A 19 0.85 9.02 -13.26
N ASP A 20 0.29 7.90 -12.82
CA ASP A 20 -0.95 7.40 -13.39
C ASP A 20 -2.20 8.01 -12.71
N SER A 21 -3.38 7.62 -13.19
CA SER A 21 -4.67 8.10 -12.67
C SER A 21 -5.00 7.57 -11.28
N PHE A 22 -4.34 6.51 -10.82
CA PHE A 22 -4.48 5.94 -9.49
C PHE A 22 -3.53 6.56 -8.47
N GLY A 23 -2.62 7.43 -8.94
CA GLY A 23 -1.64 8.12 -8.12
C GLY A 23 -0.32 7.37 -7.95
N ASN A 24 -0.14 6.24 -8.61
CA ASN A 24 1.15 5.57 -8.62
C ASN A 24 2.21 6.46 -9.27
N VAL A 25 3.43 6.41 -8.74
CA VAL A 25 4.59 7.11 -9.30
C VAL A 25 5.57 6.06 -9.82
N HIS A 26 5.75 6.03 -11.12
CA HIS A 26 6.69 5.15 -11.80
C HIS A 26 7.90 5.99 -12.27
N ALA A 27 9.07 5.70 -11.73
CA ALA A 27 10.31 6.39 -11.97
C ALA A 27 11.36 5.42 -12.52
N PHE A 28 12.01 5.75 -13.62
CA PHE A 28 13.03 4.89 -14.19
C PHE A 28 14.11 5.70 -14.92
N LYS A 29 15.31 5.15 -15.01
CA LYS A 29 16.41 5.67 -15.83
C LYS A 29 17.30 4.53 -16.32
N GLY A 30 18.01 4.78 -17.42
CA GLY A 30 18.92 3.82 -18.03
C GLY A 30 18.20 2.60 -18.64
N LYS A 31 18.76 1.43 -18.38
CA LYS A 31 18.23 0.13 -18.86
C LYS A 31 17.99 -0.81 -17.68
N PRO A 32 17.00 -0.55 -16.86
CA PRO A 32 16.74 -1.34 -15.66
C PRO A 32 16.35 -2.78 -16.01
N LYS A 33 16.85 -3.71 -15.22
CA LYS A 33 16.45 -5.13 -15.25
C LYS A 33 15.51 -5.47 -14.10
N ILE A 34 15.56 -4.65 -13.05
CA ILE A 34 14.81 -4.85 -11.81
C ILE A 34 13.96 -3.61 -11.58
N CYS A 35 12.69 -3.85 -11.26
CA CYS A 35 11.77 -2.85 -10.72
C CYS A 35 11.63 -3.08 -9.21
N LEU A 36 11.96 -2.08 -8.42
CA LEU A 36 11.67 -2.06 -6.99
C LEU A 36 10.26 -1.49 -6.78
N GLN A 37 9.49 -2.08 -5.88
CA GLN A 37 8.15 -1.62 -5.58
C GLN A 37 7.92 -1.46 -4.08
N SER A 38 7.20 -0.41 -3.69
CA SER A 38 6.79 -0.10 -2.33
C SER A 38 5.56 0.79 -2.37
N HIS A 39 4.70 0.74 -1.35
CA HIS A 39 3.60 1.69 -1.24
C HIS A 39 4.02 2.92 -0.40
N TYR A 40 3.38 4.07 -0.67
CA TYR A 40 3.72 5.33 0.00
C TYR A 40 2.58 5.89 0.88
N ASP A 41 1.45 5.24 0.92
CA ASP A 41 0.38 5.49 1.86
C ASP A 41 0.64 4.77 3.19
N MET A 42 -0.13 5.07 4.20
CA MET A 42 -0.05 4.45 5.52
C MET A 42 -1.42 4.45 6.20
N VAL A 43 -1.64 3.50 7.09
CA VAL A 43 -2.79 3.53 8.00
C VAL A 43 -2.61 4.67 8.99
N CYS A 44 -3.51 5.66 8.95
CA CYS A 44 -3.49 6.79 9.88
C CYS A 44 -4.27 6.45 11.16
N MET A 45 -3.55 6.21 12.25
CA MET A 45 -4.13 5.99 13.57
C MET A 45 -3.67 7.07 14.57
N GLY A 46 -4.50 7.30 15.58
CA GLY A 46 -4.20 8.28 16.63
C GLY A 46 -4.01 9.69 16.07
N ASP A 47 -2.88 10.30 16.38
CA ASP A 47 -2.57 11.69 16.00
C ASP A 47 -2.06 11.84 14.56
N ALA A 48 -1.94 10.73 13.80
CA ALA A 48 -1.51 10.79 12.41
C ALA A 48 -2.49 11.66 11.57
N PRO A 49 -2.01 12.42 10.58
CA PRO A 49 -0.67 12.41 10.00
C PRO A 49 0.37 13.29 10.72
N LYS A 50 0.06 13.80 11.92
CA LYS A 50 1.02 14.53 12.73
C LYS A 50 1.83 13.54 13.56
N ILE A 51 3.03 13.19 13.07
CA ILE A 51 3.88 12.18 13.68
C ILE A 51 4.93 12.84 14.57
N GLU A 52 4.91 12.50 15.86
CA GLU A 52 5.96 12.85 16.82
C GLU A 52 6.87 11.62 17.02
N ILE A 53 8.09 11.69 16.50
CA ILE A 53 9.05 10.59 16.58
C ILE A 53 9.71 10.56 17.95
N VAL A 54 9.77 9.37 18.54
CA VAL A 54 10.48 9.09 19.80
C VAL A 54 11.46 7.95 19.61
N TYR A 55 12.63 8.06 20.23
CA TYR A 55 13.64 7.03 20.25
C TYR A 55 13.64 6.33 21.60
N GLY A 56 13.46 5.02 21.59
CA GLY A 56 13.54 4.21 22.81
C GLY A 56 14.97 3.86 23.18
N ASP A 57 15.21 3.57 24.49
CA ASP A 57 16.50 3.09 25.00
C ASP A 57 16.86 1.71 24.43
N ASP A 58 15.89 1.02 23.85
CA ASP A 58 16.01 -0.26 23.16
C ASP A 58 16.51 -0.14 21.70
N GLY A 59 16.80 1.08 21.25
CA GLY A 59 17.27 1.36 19.90
C GLY A 59 16.18 1.45 18.83
N TYR A 60 14.91 1.32 19.19
CA TYR A 60 13.80 1.44 18.25
C TYR A 60 13.28 2.86 18.12
N MET A 61 12.92 3.22 16.89
CA MET A 61 12.17 4.44 16.57
C MET A 61 10.67 4.14 16.62
N ARG A 62 9.91 4.97 17.30
CA ARG A 62 8.46 4.86 17.44
C ARG A 62 7.78 6.20 17.18
N ALA A 63 6.47 6.16 16.91
CA ALA A 63 5.63 7.34 16.93
C ALA A 63 4.87 7.41 18.26
N LYS A 64 4.76 8.61 18.83
CA LYS A 64 3.96 8.85 20.03
C LYS A 64 2.50 9.00 19.65
N ASN A 65 1.66 8.14 20.20
CA ASN A 65 0.20 8.14 20.01
C ASN A 65 -0.28 8.06 18.54
N SER A 66 0.55 7.55 17.61
CA SER A 66 0.15 7.46 16.21
C SER A 66 0.85 6.30 15.51
N SER A 67 0.37 5.96 14.31
CA SER A 67 1.13 5.13 13.37
C SER A 67 2.44 5.84 13.02
N LEU A 68 3.51 5.06 12.81
CA LEU A 68 4.82 5.56 12.41
C LEU A 68 4.95 5.75 10.89
N GLY A 69 4.32 4.84 10.12
CA GLY A 69 4.46 4.79 8.66
C GLY A 69 5.77 4.13 8.20
N ALA A 70 6.37 3.29 9.08
CA ALA A 70 7.53 2.48 8.68
C ALA A 70 7.15 1.46 7.61
N ASP A 71 5.96 0.91 7.72
CA ASP A 71 5.21 0.23 6.69
C ASP A 71 4.49 1.29 5.81
N ASN A 72 4.86 1.51 4.54
CA ASN A 72 6.08 0.99 3.92
C ASN A 72 7.07 2.15 3.63
N GLY A 73 7.15 3.11 4.55
CA GLY A 73 8.06 4.27 4.44
C GLY A 73 9.54 3.86 4.37
N ILE A 74 9.91 2.70 4.95
CA ILE A 74 11.27 2.16 4.84
C ILE A 74 11.56 1.74 3.41
N GLY A 75 10.65 0.98 2.78
CA GLY A 75 10.78 0.60 1.37
C GLY A 75 10.87 1.82 0.45
N VAL A 76 10.05 2.84 0.69
CA VAL A 76 10.12 4.13 -0.03
C VAL A 76 11.50 4.77 0.12
N ALA A 77 12.06 4.82 1.34
CA ALA A 77 13.37 5.42 1.61
C ALA A 77 14.51 4.64 0.91
N ILE A 78 14.45 3.31 0.92
CA ILE A 78 15.38 2.45 0.19
C ILE A 78 15.34 2.78 -1.31
N MET A 79 14.14 2.83 -1.90
CA MET A 79 13.98 3.14 -3.33
C MET A 79 14.52 4.54 -3.68
N MET A 80 14.30 5.54 -2.82
CA MET A 80 14.87 6.88 -3.01
C MET A 80 16.39 6.85 -2.99
N GLN A 81 17.01 6.08 -2.09
CA GLN A 81 18.46 5.91 -2.05
C GLN A 81 18.97 5.23 -3.31
N MET A 82 18.32 4.14 -3.75
CA MET A 82 18.68 3.42 -4.97
C MET A 82 18.59 4.31 -6.22
N ILE A 83 17.58 5.16 -6.32
CA ILE A 83 17.48 6.19 -7.38
C ILE A 83 18.69 7.13 -7.36
N SER A 84 19.24 7.43 -6.19
CA SER A 84 20.41 8.33 -6.09
C SER A 84 21.71 7.68 -6.50
N GLU A 85 21.83 6.37 -6.31
CA GLU A 85 23.11 5.64 -6.43
C GLU A 85 23.28 4.93 -7.77
N PHE A 86 22.19 4.49 -8.40
CA PHE A 86 22.23 3.65 -9.59
C PHE A 86 21.72 4.40 -10.82
N ASP A 87 22.39 4.17 -11.96
CA ASP A 87 22.00 4.76 -13.25
C ASP A 87 21.02 3.89 -14.04
N ASP A 88 21.00 2.58 -13.76
CA ASP A 88 20.04 1.64 -14.34
C ASP A 88 19.09 1.18 -13.24
N ILE A 89 18.00 1.91 -13.03
CA ILE A 89 17.03 1.66 -11.93
C ILE A 89 15.60 1.94 -12.36
N GLU A 90 14.68 1.15 -11.85
CA GLU A 90 13.25 1.35 -11.96
C GLU A 90 12.61 1.23 -10.58
N CYS A 91 11.76 2.17 -10.24
CA CYS A 91 11.04 2.23 -8.98
C CYS A 91 9.56 2.53 -9.21
N LEU A 92 8.71 1.71 -8.63
CA LEU A 92 7.27 1.88 -8.65
C LEU A 92 6.77 2.16 -7.23
N PHE A 93 6.36 3.39 -6.98
CA PHE A 93 5.71 3.79 -5.73
C PHE A 93 4.20 3.68 -5.91
N THR A 94 3.59 2.70 -5.26
CA THR A 94 2.14 2.48 -5.34
C THR A 94 1.37 3.29 -4.30
N ASN A 95 0.10 3.55 -4.59
CA ASN A 95 -0.80 4.33 -3.75
C ASN A 95 -1.98 3.48 -3.29
N ASN A 96 -2.53 3.80 -2.12
CA ASN A 96 -3.72 3.15 -1.58
C ASN A 96 -3.58 1.62 -1.47
N GLU A 97 -2.44 1.15 -0.98
CA GLU A 97 -2.22 -0.25 -0.63
C GLU A 97 -3.12 -0.65 0.52
N GLU A 98 -3.10 0.14 1.59
CA GLU A 98 -3.79 -0.07 2.88
C GLU A 98 -5.33 -0.05 2.81
N VAL A 99 -5.87 0.33 1.67
CA VAL A 99 -7.32 0.34 1.41
C VAL A 99 -7.74 -0.61 0.28
N GLY A 100 -6.95 -1.67 0.09
CA GLY A 100 -7.23 -2.76 -0.85
C GLY A 100 -6.43 -2.70 -2.15
N MET A 101 -5.17 -2.29 -2.08
CA MET A 101 -4.21 -2.29 -3.19
C MET A 101 -4.73 -1.57 -4.44
N VAL A 102 -5.47 -0.47 -4.25
CA VAL A 102 -6.15 0.25 -5.34
C VAL A 102 -5.17 0.68 -6.43
N GLY A 103 -4.00 1.19 -6.02
CA GLY A 103 -2.95 1.59 -6.96
C GLY A 103 -2.40 0.41 -7.76
N ALA A 104 -2.04 -0.66 -7.08
CA ALA A 104 -1.50 -1.87 -7.72
C ALA A 104 -2.51 -2.51 -8.69
N ASN A 105 -3.78 -2.62 -8.28
CA ASN A 105 -4.86 -3.15 -9.12
C ASN A 105 -5.15 -2.28 -10.36
N GLY A 106 -4.79 -0.99 -10.31
CA GLY A 106 -4.95 -0.05 -11.41
C GLY A 106 -3.83 -0.09 -12.45
N LEU A 107 -2.73 -0.79 -12.19
CA LEU A 107 -1.60 -0.87 -13.10
C LEU A 107 -1.99 -1.51 -14.43
N GLN A 108 -1.47 -0.94 -15.52
CA GLN A 108 -1.71 -1.48 -16.85
C GLN A 108 -0.62 -2.50 -17.21
N PRO A 109 -0.96 -3.55 -17.99
CA PRO A 109 0.03 -4.51 -18.48
C PRO A 109 1.20 -3.82 -19.19
N GLY A 110 2.42 -4.27 -18.93
CA GLY A 110 3.63 -3.74 -19.55
C GLY A 110 4.10 -2.40 -18.98
N PHE A 111 3.67 -2.04 -17.78
CA PHE A 111 4.15 -0.81 -17.12
C PHE A 111 5.66 -0.90 -16.81
N SER A 112 6.14 -2.06 -16.37
CA SER A 112 7.54 -2.27 -15.99
C SER A 112 8.45 -2.36 -17.21
N LYS A 113 9.65 -1.81 -17.06
CA LYS A 113 10.77 -1.91 -18.01
C LYS A 113 11.66 -3.11 -17.67
N GLY A 114 11.77 -3.44 -16.38
CA GLY A 114 12.54 -4.58 -15.87
C GLY A 114 11.76 -5.89 -15.97
N ASP A 115 12.51 -7.00 -16.01
CA ASP A 115 11.96 -8.36 -16.05
C ASP A 115 11.68 -8.94 -14.67
N ILE A 116 12.21 -8.32 -13.61
CA ILE A 116 12.12 -8.76 -12.21
C ILE A 116 11.51 -7.65 -11.40
N LEU A 117 10.43 -7.96 -10.67
CA LEU A 117 9.85 -7.06 -9.69
C LEU A 117 10.22 -7.53 -8.28
N ILE A 118 10.78 -6.63 -7.48
CA ILE A 118 11.07 -6.85 -6.07
C ILE A 118 10.18 -5.91 -5.25
N ASN A 119 9.23 -6.51 -4.53
CA ASN A 119 8.42 -5.81 -3.56
C ASN A 119 9.19 -5.69 -2.25
N LEU A 120 9.25 -4.47 -1.68
CA LEU A 120 9.97 -4.17 -0.43
C LEU A 120 9.03 -4.12 0.78
N ASP A 121 7.83 -4.67 0.63
CA ASP A 121 6.79 -4.70 1.63
C ASP A 121 6.83 -6.05 2.35
N SER A 122 7.82 -6.23 3.20
CA SER A 122 8.03 -7.43 3.99
C SER A 122 8.51 -7.06 5.39
N GLU A 123 7.94 -7.70 6.41
CA GLU A 123 8.27 -7.50 7.81
C GLU A 123 9.36 -8.47 8.31
N ASP A 124 9.61 -9.56 7.59
CA ASP A 124 10.55 -10.59 7.99
C ASP A 124 11.96 -10.34 7.44
N GLU A 125 12.89 -10.01 8.33
CA GLU A 125 14.27 -9.75 7.96
C GLU A 125 14.97 -11.01 7.43
N GLY A 126 15.63 -10.86 6.27
CA GLY A 126 16.43 -11.93 5.65
C GLY A 126 15.64 -13.00 4.92
N LEU A 127 14.32 -12.83 4.77
CA LEU A 127 13.47 -13.73 4.00
C LEU A 127 13.08 -13.15 2.64
N LEU A 128 13.00 -14.02 1.64
CA LEU A 128 12.47 -13.71 0.33
C LEU A 128 11.22 -14.56 0.08
N PHE A 129 10.09 -13.90 -0.13
CA PHE A 129 8.83 -14.56 -0.42
C PHE A 129 8.59 -14.58 -1.94
N ALA A 130 8.42 -15.78 -2.51
CA ALA A 130 8.12 -15.97 -3.93
C ALA A 130 6.62 -16.09 -4.22
N GLY A 131 5.77 -15.73 -3.28
CA GLY A 131 4.32 -15.76 -3.38
C GLY A 131 3.67 -14.94 -2.27
N CYS A 132 2.36 -14.80 -2.33
CA CYS A 132 1.56 -14.10 -1.33
C CYS A 132 0.23 -14.82 -1.09
N ALA A 133 -0.45 -14.47 0.00
CA ALA A 133 -1.82 -14.89 0.24
C ALA A 133 -2.75 -14.29 -0.81
N GLY A 134 -3.77 -15.03 -1.19
CA GLY A 134 -4.85 -14.54 -2.03
C GLY A 134 -6.07 -14.15 -1.22
N GLY A 135 -6.82 -13.15 -1.69
CA GLY A 135 -8.07 -12.72 -1.11
C GLY A 135 -9.19 -12.65 -2.14
N LEU A 136 -10.42 -12.79 -1.70
CA LEU A 136 -11.61 -12.60 -2.53
C LEU A 136 -12.67 -11.85 -1.72
N ASP A 137 -13.04 -10.66 -2.20
CA ASP A 137 -14.18 -9.92 -1.68
C ASP A 137 -15.44 -10.25 -2.47
N VAL A 138 -16.48 -10.67 -1.77
CA VAL A 138 -17.77 -10.95 -2.37
C VAL A 138 -18.81 -9.97 -1.85
N ASN A 139 -19.26 -9.06 -2.70
CA ASN A 139 -20.30 -8.10 -2.40
C ASN A 139 -21.64 -8.59 -2.97
N VAL A 140 -22.57 -8.92 -2.11
CA VAL A 140 -23.94 -9.32 -2.50
C VAL A 140 -24.88 -8.15 -2.23
N LYS A 141 -25.51 -7.64 -3.29
CA LYS A 141 -26.48 -6.55 -3.22
C LYS A 141 -27.83 -7.03 -3.73
N LEU A 142 -28.85 -6.94 -2.89
CA LEU A 142 -30.24 -7.13 -3.27
C LEU A 142 -30.92 -5.77 -3.38
N GLU A 143 -31.37 -5.42 -4.58
CA GLU A 143 -32.17 -4.22 -4.80
C GLU A 143 -33.65 -4.60 -4.82
N TYR A 144 -34.45 -3.90 -4.01
CA TYR A 144 -35.89 -4.05 -3.99
C TYR A 144 -36.54 -2.66 -4.15
N LYS A 145 -37.57 -2.59 -4.97
CA LYS A 145 -38.24 -1.32 -5.33
C LYS A 145 -39.43 -0.99 -4.49
N ASP A 146 -40.16 -2.02 -4.02
CA ASP A 146 -41.41 -1.86 -3.32
C ASP A 146 -41.28 -2.41 -1.91
N GLN A 147 -41.67 -1.61 -0.94
CA GLN A 147 -41.85 -2.05 0.45
C GLN A 147 -43.36 -2.21 0.67
N GLU A 148 -43.81 -3.44 0.70
CA GLU A 148 -45.16 -3.74 1.18
C GLU A 148 -45.18 -3.60 2.70
N PRO A 149 -46.32 -3.16 3.27
CA PRO A 149 -46.49 -3.17 4.71
C PRO A 149 -46.24 -4.57 5.26
N THR A 150 -45.49 -4.67 6.33
CA THR A 150 -45.23 -5.93 7.02
C THR A 150 -46.57 -6.54 7.47
N PRO A 151 -46.91 -7.76 7.05
CA PRO A 151 -48.12 -8.41 7.48
C PRO A 151 -48.24 -8.50 9.00
N GLU A 152 -49.45 -8.48 9.52
CA GLU A 152 -49.70 -8.62 10.94
C GLU A 152 -49.19 -9.99 11.43
N GLY A 153 -48.28 -9.97 12.42
CA GLY A 153 -47.67 -11.18 12.96
C GLY A 153 -46.21 -11.39 12.51
N ASP A 154 -45.72 -10.62 11.55
CA ASP A 154 -44.30 -10.66 11.19
C ASP A 154 -43.42 -10.02 12.28
N ILE A 155 -42.19 -10.52 12.41
CA ILE A 155 -41.23 -10.03 13.38
C ILE A 155 -39.98 -9.53 12.65
N ALA A 156 -39.43 -8.42 13.15
CA ALA A 156 -38.11 -7.94 12.69
C ALA A 156 -37.03 -8.78 13.36
N VAL A 157 -36.12 -9.30 12.54
CA VAL A 157 -34.93 -10.05 13.02
C VAL A 157 -33.65 -9.30 12.65
N ARG A 158 -32.70 -9.27 13.58
CA ARG A 158 -31.35 -8.86 13.32
C ARG A 158 -30.44 -10.08 13.37
N ILE A 159 -29.75 -10.35 12.28
CA ILE A 159 -28.70 -11.36 12.23
C ILE A 159 -27.37 -10.65 12.47
N SER A 160 -26.60 -11.09 13.49
CA SER A 160 -25.30 -10.53 13.82
C SER A 160 -24.27 -11.66 13.84
N LEU A 161 -23.20 -11.48 13.13
CA LEU A 161 -22.02 -12.35 13.15
C LEU A 161 -20.94 -11.66 13.97
N THR A 162 -20.61 -12.22 15.13
CA THR A 162 -19.66 -11.61 16.09
C THR A 162 -18.70 -12.65 16.64
N GLY A 163 -17.60 -12.18 17.24
CA GLY A 163 -16.62 -13.07 17.86
C GLY A 163 -15.75 -13.83 16.86
N LEU A 164 -15.74 -13.40 15.62
CA LEU A 164 -14.79 -13.94 14.65
C LEU A 164 -13.37 -13.49 14.99
N ARG A 165 -12.38 -14.31 14.62
CA ARG A 165 -10.98 -13.93 14.73
C ARG A 165 -10.70 -12.79 13.75
N GLY A 166 -10.19 -11.67 14.27
CA GLY A 166 -9.63 -10.60 13.46
C GLY A 166 -8.11 -10.79 13.33
N GLY A 167 -7.53 -10.14 12.35
CA GLY A 167 -6.09 -10.19 12.12
C GLY A 167 -5.74 -9.83 10.67
N HIS A 168 -4.49 -9.97 10.35
CA HIS A 168 -4.00 -9.73 8.98
C HIS A 168 -4.29 -10.98 8.12
N SER A 169 -5.04 -10.82 7.04
CA SER A 169 -5.55 -11.92 6.20
C SER A 169 -4.45 -12.81 5.57
N GLY A 170 -3.22 -12.33 5.50
CA GLY A 170 -2.09 -13.05 4.97
C GLY A 170 -1.20 -13.72 6.02
N MET A 171 -1.37 -13.35 7.31
CA MET A 171 -0.47 -13.74 8.40
C MET A 171 -1.16 -14.58 9.49
N ASP A 172 -2.51 -14.51 9.62
CA ASP A 172 -3.30 -15.17 10.66
C ASP A 172 -4.10 -16.39 10.17
#